data_3c149fb0018156066f10585d2b73cf21
#
_entry.id   3c149fb0018156066f10585d2b73cf21
#
_cell.length_a   1.000
_cell.length_b   1.000
_cell.length_c   1.000
_cell.angle_alpha   90.00
_cell.angle_beta   90.00
_cell.angle_gamma   90.00
#
_symmetry.space_group_name_H-M   'P 1'
#
loop_
_entity.id
_entity.type
_entity.pdbx_description
1 polymer ?
#
loop_
_entity_poly.entity_id
_entity_poly.type
_entity_poly.pdbx_seq_one_letter_code
_entity_poly.pdbx_strand_id
1 'polypeptide(L)'
;MWKLPKPSLEIAISDIDEVIRKSNGQLSINDKTGLIELYHKYDLASGDILDADHDSFNHAKAEVIHKLYTKTRESYNGEGLKFIRNELSQSVAKCPYCGFGEPTTLDHYKPESRYKALSVCRLNLVPMCYKCNNLKTIGTNFVHPYYQVYPSGIQFFVARSQFIFGYYTFEFYIDPSHLDKRLAGILNNQISIIQLSNRLNKEAGELIRDLFMSDVPERDDILNAIIDSHHRTFIQKYGLNHWKSVIIASLKNCADFNLENLKIYIRKTEPKNDFLV
;
A
#
# COMPACT_ATOMS: atom_id res chain seq x y z
N MET A 1 3.85 -5.72 0.31
CA MET A 1 2.45 -5.43 0.67
C MET A 1 2.37 -5.44 2.16
N TRP A 2 1.82 -4.40 2.72
CA TRP A 2 2.15 -4.07 4.10
C TRP A 2 0.87 -3.91 4.90
N LYS A 3 0.88 -4.49 6.11
CA LYS A 3 -0.15 -4.25 7.09
C LYS A 3 0.04 -2.85 7.66
N LEU A 4 -1.04 -2.09 7.74
CA LEU A 4 -1.08 -0.81 8.43
C LEU A 4 -1.56 -0.96 9.88
N PRO A 5 -1.16 -0.06 10.78
CA PRO A 5 -1.84 0.09 12.06
C PRO A 5 -3.32 0.36 11.82
N LYS A 6 -4.18 -0.50 12.37
CA LYS A 6 -5.63 -0.30 12.27
C LYS A 6 -6.05 0.91 13.10
N PRO A 7 -6.82 1.86 12.55
CA PRO A 7 -7.44 2.92 13.35
C PRO A 7 -8.30 2.32 14.46
N SER A 8 -8.34 2.95 15.63
CA SER A 8 -9.23 2.51 16.71
C SER A 8 -10.69 2.66 16.31
N LEU A 9 -11.50 1.66 16.65
CA LEU A 9 -12.95 1.71 16.45
C LEU A 9 -13.58 2.82 17.30
N GLU A 10 -13.07 3.02 18.53
CA GLU A 10 -13.55 4.09 19.42
C GLU A 10 -13.35 5.47 18.80
N ILE A 11 -12.19 5.71 18.16
CA ILE A 11 -11.93 6.96 17.44
C ILE A 11 -12.88 7.09 16.24
N ALA A 12 -13.06 6.02 15.46
CA ALA A 12 -14.00 6.04 14.33
C ALA A 12 -15.44 6.32 14.77
N ILE A 13 -15.84 5.82 15.94
CA ILE A 13 -17.16 6.10 16.55
C ILE A 13 -17.23 7.56 17.04
N SER A 14 -16.16 8.08 17.66
CA SER A 14 -16.14 9.49 18.10
C SER A 14 -16.25 10.48 16.96
N ASP A 15 -15.73 10.15 15.78
CA ASP A 15 -15.87 10.99 14.58
C ASP A 15 -17.33 11.17 14.15
N ILE A 16 -18.22 10.23 14.51
CA ILE A 16 -19.65 10.31 14.16
C ILE A 16 -20.29 11.57 14.75
N ASP A 17 -19.86 12.02 15.92
CA ASP A 17 -20.39 13.24 16.53
C ASP A 17 -20.12 14.46 15.63
N GLU A 18 -18.95 14.54 15.04
CA GLU A 18 -18.62 15.60 14.09
C GLU A 18 -19.38 15.43 12.77
N VAL A 19 -19.58 14.20 12.31
CA VAL A 19 -20.41 13.90 11.11
C VAL A 19 -21.84 14.38 11.34
N ILE A 20 -22.45 14.07 12.48
CA ILE A 20 -23.81 14.54 12.86
C ILE A 20 -23.83 16.07 12.88
N ARG A 21 -22.89 16.70 13.56
CA ARG A 21 -22.80 18.17 13.66
C ARG A 21 -22.69 18.84 12.29
N LYS A 22 -21.84 18.29 11.40
CA LYS A 22 -21.60 18.84 10.05
C LYS A 22 -22.70 18.51 9.05
N SER A 23 -23.65 17.66 9.41
CA SER A 23 -24.82 17.35 8.59
C SER A 23 -25.86 18.49 8.57
N ASN A 24 -25.71 19.50 9.43
CA ASN A 24 -26.65 20.63 9.56
C ASN A 24 -28.10 20.17 9.82
N GLY A 25 -28.27 19.22 10.73
CA GLY A 25 -29.61 18.69 11.10
C GLY A 25 -30.19 17.65 10.15
N GLN A 26 -29.48 17.28 9.08
CA GLN A 26 -29.93 16.22 8.16
C GLN A 26 -29.79 14.82 8.76
N LEU A 27 -28.94 14.63 9.77
CA LEU A 27 -28.78 13.40 10.53
C LEU A 27 -29.22 13.62 11.97
N SER A 28 -29.91 12.64 12.55
CA SER A 28 -30.47 12.63 13.90
C SER A 28 -29.61 11.79 14.85
N ILE A 29 -29.98 11.80 16.14
CA ILE A 29 -29.39 10.92 17.16
C ILE A 29 -29.65 9.43 16.86
N ASN A 30 -30.79 9.09 16.25
CA ASN A 30 -31.07 7.72 15.84
C ASN A 30 -30.16 7.28 14.69
N ASP A 31 -29.86 8.20 13.75
CA ASP A 31 -28.89 7.95 12.68
C ASP A 31 -27.48 7.71 13.25
N LYS A 32 -27.10 8.43 14.33
CA LYS A 32 -25.85 8.19 15.08
C LYS A 32 -25.79 6.75 15.58
N THR A 33 -26.85 6.26 16.23
CA THR A 33 -26.91 4.89 16.75
C THR A 33 -26.76 3.87 15.62
N GLY A 34 -27.47 4.05 14.51
CA GLY A 34 -27.36 3.18 13.34
C GLY A 34 -25.95 3.17 12.72
N LEU A 35 -25.26 4.31 12.70
CA LEU A 35 -23.86 4.39 12.23
C LEU A 35 -22.91 3.65 13.17
N ILE A 36 -23.08 3.79 14.48
CA ILE A 36 -22.28 3.05 15.46
C ILE A 36 -22.41 1.55 15.25
N GLU A 37 -23.64 1.06 15.11
CA GLU A 37 -23.91 -0.36 14.84
C GLU A 37 -23.26 -0.82 13.52
N LEU A 38 -23.37 -0.02 12.47
CA LEU A 38 -22.75 -0.30 11.17
C LEU A 38 -21.22 -0.39 11.26
N TYR A 39 -20.58 0.53 12.00
CA TYR A 39 -19.13 0.52 12.17
C TYR A 39 -18.64 -0.68 12.99
N HIS A 40 -19.41 -1.09 14.01
CA HIS A 40 -19.16 -2.35 14.73
C HIS A 40 -19.26 -3.57 13.82
N LYS A 41 -20.32 -3.67 13.00
CA LYS A 41 -20.46 -4.76 12.03
C LYS A 41 -19.32 -4.78 11.01
N TYR A 42 -18.90 -3.62 10.52
CA TYR A 42 -17.78 -3.49 9.62
C TYR A 42 -16.47 -4.00 10.24
N ASP A 43 -16.20 -3.60 11.47
CA ASP A 43 -14.97 -4.02 12.19
C ASP A 43 -14.99 -5.52 12.52
N LEU A 44 -16.10 -6.06 12.99
CA LEU A 44 -16.27 -7.49 13.23
C LEU A 44 -16.09 -8.34 11.96
N ALA A 45 -16.58 -7.86 10.83
CA ALA A 45 -16.40 -8.51 9.53
C ALA A 45 -15.01 -8.28 8.93
N SER A 46 -14.07 -7.63 9.66
CA SER A 46 -12.73 -7.31 9.18
C SER A 46 -12.74 -6.54 7.84
N GLY A 47 -13.70 -5.64 7.69
CA GLY A 47 -13.90 -4.84 6.48
C GLY A 47 -14.70 -5.52 5.37
N ASP A 48 -15.03 -6.80 5.50
CA ASP A 48 -15.81 -7.55 4.49
C ASP A 48 -17.29 -7.65 4.88
N ILE A 49 -17.88 -6.51 5.21
CA ILE A 49 -19.29 -6.38 5.58
C ILE A 49 -20.21 -6.87 4.46
N LEU A 50 -21.30 -7.53 4.83
CA LEU A 50 -22.34 -7.97 3.90
C LEU A 50 -23.16 -6.76 3.39
N ASP A 51 -23.61 -6.84 2.14
CA ASP A 51 -24.45 -5.81 1.55
C ASP A 51 -25.74 -5.57 2.36
N ALA A 52 -26.37 -6.65 2.85
CA ALA A 52 -27.57 -6.55 3.67
C ALA A 52 -27.38 -5.77 4.98
N ASP A 53 -26.20 -5.88 5.60
CA ASP A 53 -25.89 -5.12 6.81
C ASP A 53 -25.72 -3.62 6.51
N HIS A 54 -25.09 -3.28 5.41
CA HIS A 54 -24.98 -1.90 4.96
C HIS A 54 -26.36 -1.34 4.55
N ASP A 55 -27.14 -2.10 3.82
CA ASP A 55 -28.45 -1.70 3.30
C ASP A 55 -29.51 -1.57 4.41
N SER A 56 -29.24 -2.11 5.60
CA SER A 56 -30.07 -1.85 6.79
C SER A 56 -30.01 -0.39 7.24
N PHE A 57 -28.96 0.37 6.89
CA PHE A 57 -28.90 1.79 7.15
C PHE A 57 -29.68 2.59 6.11
N ASN A 58 -30.38 3.63 6.56
CA ASN A 58 -31.27 4.42 5.69
C ASN A 58 -30.53 5.04 4.50
N HIS A 59 -30.95 4.72 3.30
CA HIS A 59 -30.30 5.14 2.05
C HIS A 59 -30.20 6.67 1.91
N ALA A 60 -31.25 7.42 2.22
CA ALA A 60 -31.23 8.89 2.14
C ALA A 60 -30.23 9.51 3.12
N LYS A 61 -30.07 8.91 4.29
CA LYS A 61 -29.08 9.31 5.29
C LYS A 61 -27.65 8.94 4.87
N ALA A 62 -27.48 7.79 4.24
CA ALA A 62 -26.22 7.38 3.65
C ALA A 62 -25.73 8.37 2.56
N GLU A 63 -26.66 8.90 1.74
CA GLU A 63 -26.35 9.97 0.77
C GLU A 63 -25.85 11.26 1.43
N VAL A 64 -26.40 11.63 2.60
CA VAL A 64 -25.90 12.78 3.36
C VAL A 64 -24.45 12.54 3.79
N ILE A 65 -24.15 11.35 4.33
CA ILE A 65 -22.80 10.98 4.76
C ILE A 65 -21.83 11.00 3.58
N HIS A 66 -22.21 10.42 2.46
CA HIS A 66 -21.39 10.43 1.24
C HIS A 66 -21.05 11.86 0.79
N LYS A 67 -22.01 12.77 0.80
CA LYS A 67 -21.76 14.19 0.51
C LYS A 67 -20.82 14.86 1.51
N LEU A 68 -20.81 14.42 2.77
CA LEU A 68 -19.89 14.94 3.79
C LEU A 68 -18.43 14.52 3.53
N TYR A 69 -18.18 13.45 2.78
CA TYR A 69 -16.83 13.01 2.44
C TYR A 69 -16.01 14.11 1.74
N THR A 70 -16.67 14.96 0.92
CA THR A 70 -15.99 16.09 0.28
C THR A 70 -15.34 17.04 1.29
N LYS A 71 -15.88 17.13 2.52
CA LYS A 71 -15.36 17.95 3.61
C LYS A 71 -14.07 17.38 4.23
N THR A 72 -13.66 16.17 3.85
CA THR A 72 -12.36 15.60 4.22
C THR A 72 -11.23 16.07 3.30
N ARG A 73 -11.54 16.62 2.12
CA ARG A 73 -10.55 16.99 1.10
C ARG A 73 -9.78 18.25 1.49
N GLU A 74 -8.51 18.33 1.10
CA GLU A 74 -7.65 19.50 1.36
C GLU A 74 -8.19 20.78 0.72
N SER A 75 -8.82 20.67 -0.46
CA SER A 75 -9.44 21.79 -1.17
C SER A 75 -10.68 22.37 -0.50
N TYR A 76 -11.20 21.71 0.55
CA TYR A 76 -12.36 22.24 1.27
C TYR A 76 -11.97 23.41 2.19
N ASN A 77 -12.56 24.58 1.98
CA ASN A 77 -12.22 25.82 2.67
C ASN A 77 -12.80 25.94 4.10
N GLY A 78 -13.65 25.03 4.54
CA GLY A 78 -14.20 24.98 5.90
C GLY A 78 -13.37 24.07 6.81
N GLU A 79 -13.64 24.10 8.13
CA GLU A 79 -13.02 23.18 9.09
C GLU A 79 -13.37 21.71 8.81
N GLY A 80 -14.58 21.43 8.38
CA GLY A 80 -15.06 20.14 7.89
C GLY A 80 -14.56 18.92 8.65
N LEU A 81 -14.22 17.87 7.89
CA LEU A 81 -13.73 16.58 8.38
C LEU A 81 -12.26 16.33 7.96
N LYS A 82 -11.48 17.39 7.70
CA LYS A 82 -10.08 17.31 7.26
C LYS A 82 -9.18 16.57 8.24
N PHE A 83 -9.48 16.64 9.54
CA PHE A 83 -8.71 15.94 10.57
C PHE A 83 -8.65 14.42 10.33
N ILE A 84 -9.73 13.81 9.80
CA ILE A 84 -9.73 12.37 9.43
C ILE A 84 -8.63 12.08 8.40
N ARG A 85 -8.58 12.88 7.34
CA ARG A 85 -7.56 12.76 6.30
C ARG A 85 -6.15 12.98 6.85
N ASN A 86 -5.97 14.06 7.58
CA ASN A 86 -4.66 14.46 8.09
C ASN A 86 -4.07 13.38 9.02
N GLU A 87 -4.85 12.89 9.96
CA GLU A 87 -4.39 11.85 10.89
C GLU A 87 -4.11 10.52 10.17
N LEU A 88 -4.99 10.08 9.25
CA LEU A 88 -4.76 8.86 8.48
C LEU A 88 -3.52 8.98 7.57
N SER A 89 -3.33 10.11 6.89
CA SER A 89 -2.18 10.31 6.00
C SER A 89 -0.87 10.41 6.78
N GLN A 90 -0.86 11.04 7.95
CA GLN A 90 0.32 11.14 8.81
C GLN A 90 0.72 9.81 9.47
N SER A 91 -0.24 8.89 9.63
CA SER A 91 0.02 7.57 10.23
C SER A 91 0.80 6.62 9.32
N VAL A 92 1.01 6.97 8.04
CA VAL A 92 1.53 6.07 7.01
C VAL A 92 2.61 6.74 6.19
N ALA A 93 3.84 6.26 6.29
CA ALA A 93 4.98 6.82 5.53
C ALA A 93 4.98 6.42 4.05
N LYS A 94 4.49 5.22 3.72
CA LYS A 94 4.49 4.66 2.35
C LYS A 94 3.18 3.95 2.04
N CYS A 95 2.78 4.01 0.78
CA CYS A 95 1.57 3.35 0.28
C CYS A 95 1.57 1.85 0.61
N PRO A 96 0.51 1.30 1.26
CA PRO A 96 0.48 -0.10 1.70
C PRO A 96 0.41 -1.10 0.54
N TYR A 97 0.10 -0.66 -0.65
CA TYR A 97 -0.03 -1.54 -1.82
C TYR A 97 1.26 -1.64 -2.63
N CYS A 98 1.97 -0.56 -2.88
CA CYS A 98 3.24 -0.62 -3.61
C CYS A 98 4.50 -0.56 -2.73
N GLY A 99 4.42 0.02 -1.51
CA GLY A 99 5.49 0.08 -0.54
C GLY A 99 6.55 1.16 -0.76
N PHE A 100 6.41 1.98 -1.79
CA PHE A 100 7.38 3.06 -2.07
C PHE A 100 6.71 4.42 -2.34
N GLY A 101 5.52 4.42 -2.96
CA GLY A 101 4.82 5.67 -3.25
C GLY A 101 4.36 6.42 -2.00
N GLU A 102 4.32 7.73 -2.07
CA GLU A 102 3.82 8.60 -1.00
C GLU A 102 2.28 8.54 -0.94
N PRO A 103 1.68 8.32 0.25
CA PRO A 103 0.22 8.24 0.40
C PRO A 103 -0.40 9.65 0.39
N THR A 104 -0.76 10.13 -0.78
CA THR A 104 -1.35 11.47 -1.00
C THR A 104 -2.87 11.44 -1.13
N THR A 105 -3.49 10.25 -1.19
CA THR A 105 -4.94 10.08 -1.33
C THR A 105 -5.50 9.17 -0.24
N LEU A 106 -6.79 9.28 0.03
CA LEU A 106 -7.56 8.26 0.77
C LEU A 106 -8.41 7.51 -0.24
N ASP A 107 -8.30 6.19 -0.20
CA ASP A 107 -9.10 5.27 -0.98
C ASP A 107 -10.15 4.59 -0.08
N HIS A 108 -11.30 4.28 -0.63
CA HIS A 108 -12.32 3.50 0.06
C HIS A 108 -12.11 2.01 -0.20
N TYR A 109 -11.85 1.23 0.86
CA TYR A 109 -11.75 -0.22 0.70
C TYR A 109 -13.05 -0.82 0.15
N LYS A 110 -14.19 -0.57 0.80
CA LYS A 110 -15.52 -0.77 0.22
C LYS A 110 -15.91 0.49 -0.55
N PRO A 111 -16.25 0.39 -1.86
CA PRO A 111 -16.46 1.54 -2.73
C PRO A 111 -17.51 2.52 -2.20
N GLU A 112 -17.20 3.82 -2.16
CA GLU A 112 -18.12 4.87 -1.67
C GLU A 112 -19.41 4.95 -2.49
N SER A 113 -19.38 4.60 -3.77
CA SER A 113 -20.56 4.59 -4.63
C SER A 113 -21.62 3.57 -4.19
N ARG A 114 -21.19 2.47 -3.55
CA ARG A 114 -22.09 1.41 -3.06
C ARG A 114 -22.28 1.48 -1.54
N TYR A 115 -21.22 1.76 -0.79
CA TYR A 115 -21.20 1.76 0.68
C TYR A 115 -21.16 3.19 1.25
N LYS A 116 -22.15 4.00 0.88
CA LYS A 116 -22.18 5.45 1.15
C LYS A 116 -22.09 5.81 2.63
N ALA A 117 -22.72 5.02 3.51
CA ALA A 117 -22.64 5.24 4.95
C ALA A 117 -21.25 5.02 5.54
N LEU A 118 -20.34 4.34 4.81
CA LEU A 118 -18.96 4.13 5.20
C LEU A 118 -17.98 5.14 4.59
N SER A 119 -18.47 6.14 3.86
CA SER A 119 -17.62 7.10 3.12
C SER A 119 -16.68 7.91 4.02
N VAL A 120 -17.05 8.16 5.27
CA VAL A 120 -16.21 8.88 6.24
C VAL A 120 -15.68 8.00 7.36
N CYS A 121 -15.91 6.69 7.30
CA CYS A 121 -15.46 5.73 8.29
C CYS A 121 -13.94 5.51 8.14
N ARG A 122 -13.14 5.82 9.18
CA ARG A 122 -11.67 5.64 9.17
C ARG A 122 -11.26 4.20 8.86
N LEU A 123 -12.03 3.21 9.31
CA LEU A 123 -11.74 1.81 9.07
C LEU A 123 -11.88 1.41 7.59
N ASN A 124 -12.69 2.17 6.84
CA ASN A 124 -12.89 1.99 5.39
C ASN A 124 -11.95 2.88 4.55
N LEU A 125 -11.29 3.88 5.16
CA LEU A 125 -10.43 4.84 4.46
C LEU A 125 -8.97 4.39 4.56
N VAL A 126 -8.34 4.13 3.42
CA VAL A 126 -6.97 3.63 3.33
C VAL A 126 -6.07 4.71 2.71
N PRO A 127 -5.03 5.19 3.43
CA PRO A 127 -4.03 6.07 2.84
C PRO A 127 -3.30 5.36 1.71
N MET A 128 -3.26 5.99 0.53
CA MET A 128 -2.80 5.36 -0.70
C MET A 128 -2.11 6.36 -1.61
N CYS A 129 -1.08 5.94 -2.36
CA CYS A 129 -0.51 6.82 -3.37
C CYS A 129 -1.46 7.00 -4.56
N TYR A 130 -1.43 8.18 -5.18
CA TYR A 130 -2.29 8.51 -6.31
C TYR A 130 -2.25 7.44 -7.42
N LYS A 131 -1.06 6.94 -7.78
CA LYS A 131 -0.92 5.94 -8.84
C LYS A 131 -1.62 4.62 -8.54
N CYS A 132 -1.48 4.11 -7.30
CA CYS A 132 -2.19 2.89 -6.90
C CYS A 132 -3.70 3.12 -6.84
N ASN A 133 -4.14 4.25 -6.29
CA ASN A 133 -5.55 4.61 -6.21
C ASN A 133 -6.20 4.71 -7.60
N ASN A 134 -5.51 5.35 -8.54
CA ASN A 134 -6.03 5.49 -9.92
C ASN A 134 -6.09 4.16 -10.69
N LEU A 135 -5.22 3.20 -10.36
CA LEU A 135 -5.23 1.87 -10.97
C LEU A 135 -6.23 0.90 -10.32
N LYS A 136 -6.53 1.11 -9.03
CA LYS A 136 -7.55 0.37 -8.31
C LYS A 136 -8.93 0.89 -8.74
N THR A 137 -9.65 0.09 -9.50
CA THR A 137 -11.02 0.41 -9.93
C THR A 137 -12.06 -0.20 -9.00
N ILE A 138 -13.32 0.23 -9.13
CA ILE A 138 -14.45 -0.34 -8.42
C ILE A 138 -14.57 -1.83 -8.75
N GLY A 139 -14.76 -2.66 -7.71
CA GLY A 139 -14.91 -4.11 -7.87
C GLY A 139 -13.61 -4.90 -7.91
N THR A 140 -12.44 -4.26 -7.78
CA THR A 140 -11.17 -4.97 -7.65
C THR A 140 -11.03 -5.55 -6.25
N ASN A 141 -10.70 -6.85 -6.19
CA ASN A 141 -10.47 -7.53 -4.93
C ASN A 141 -9.01 -7.31 -4.49
N PHE A 142 -8.82 -6.46 -3.48
CA PHE A 142 -7.52 -6.15 -2.87
C PHE A 142 -7.52 -6.63 -1.41
N VAL A 143 -6.35 -6.88 -0.85
CA VAL A 143 -6.24 -7.13 0.59
C VAL A 143 -6.58 -5.86 1.37
N HIS A 144 -7.25 -6.01 2.51
CA HIS A 144 -7.52 -4.89 3.40
C HIS A 144 -6.29 -4.63 4.28
N PRO A 145 -5.61 -3.47 4.17
CA PRO A 145 -4.33 -3.25 4.85
C PRO A 145 -4.43 -3.27 6.38
N TYR A 146 -5.59 -2.94 6.94
CA TYR A 146 -5.80 -2.91 8.38
C TYR A 146 -6.09 -4.30 8.97
N TYR A 147 -6.76 -5.19 8.22
CA TYR A 147 -7.26 -6.45 8.74
C TYR A 147 -6.48 -7.67 8.26
N GLN A 148 -5.81 -7.58 7.10
CA GLN A 148 -5.11 -8.73 6.55
C GLN A 148 -4.01 -9.21 7.50
N VAL A 149 -4.04 -10.50 7.81
CA VAL A 149 -2.99 -11.21 8.52
C VAL A 149 -2.15 -11.97 7.49
N TYR A 150 -0.86 -11.80 7.56
CA TYR A 150 0.11 -12.53 6.72
C TYR A 150 0.82 -13.58 7.57
N PRO A 151 1.21 -14.73 6.98
CA PRO A 151 1.99 -15.71 7.69
C PRO A 151 3.33 -15.14 8.15
N SER A 152 3.67 -15.34 9.44
CA SER A 152 4.92 -14.83 10.01
C SER A 152 6.11 -15.68 9.55
N GLY A 153 7.24 -15.02 9.29
CA GLY A 153 8.49 -15.70 8.93
C GLY A 153 8.49 -16.34 7.54
N ILE A 154 7.45 -16.16 6.73
CA ILE A 154 7.33 -16.73 5.39
C ILE A 154 7.52 -15.65 4.33
N GLN A 155 8.43 -15.90 3.40
CA GLN A 155 8.58 -15.09 2.21
C GLN A 155 7.62 -15.61 1.13
N PHE A 156 6.69 -14.77 0.71
CA PHE A 156 5.72 -15.06 -0.34
C PHE A 156 5.77 -14.04 -1.49
N PHE A 157 6.33 -12.87 -1.25
CA PHE A 157 6.62 -11.90 -2.31
C PHE A 157 8.08 -12.09 -2.71
N VAL A 158 8.29 -12.48 -3.97
CA VAL A 158 9.59 -12.90 -4.49
C VAL A 158 9.87 -12.25 -5.85
N ALA A 159 11.14 -12.26 -6.25
CA ALA A 159 11.54 -11.80 -7.57
C ALA A 159 12.55 -12.77 -8.18
N ARG A 160 12.56 -12.84 -9.51
CA ARG A 160 13.64 -13.40 -10.32
C ARG A 160 14.37 -12.27 -11.01
N SER A 161 15.68 -12.23 -10.86
CA SER A 161 16.54 -11.26 -11.55
C SER A 161 17.26 -11.89 -12.73
N GLN A 162 17.46 -11.10 -13.77
CA GLN A 162 18.23 -11.44 -14.96
C GLN A 162 19.05 -10.23 -15.37
N PHE A 163 20.20 -10.48 -16.04
CA PHE A 163 21.01 -9.43 -16.64
C PHE A 163 20.85 -9.47 -18.16
N ILE A 164 20.18 -8.46 -18.70
CA ILE A 164 19.82 -8.43 -20.12
C ILE A 164 20.27 -7.09 -20.71
N PHE A 165 21.06 -7.13 -21.77
CA PHE A 165 21.58 -5.93 -22.48
C PHE A 165 22.27 -4.90 -21.57
N GLY A 166 22.91 -5.38 -20.49
CA GLY A 166 23.62 -4.51 -19.53
C GLY A 166 22.73 -3.90 -18.43
N TYR A 167 21.52 -4.39 -18.24
CA TYR A 167 20.60 -3.98 -17.20
C TYR A 167 20.14 -5.16 -16.36
N TYR A 168 20.03 -4.98 -15.05
CA TYR A 168 19.31 -5.91 -14.20
C TYR A 168 17.82 -5.66 -14.33
N THR A 169 17.07 -6.72 -14.62
CA THR A 169 15.61 -6.74 -14.70
C THR A 169 15.04 -7.71 -13.70
N PHE A 170 13.84 -7.42 -13.18
CA PHE A 170 13.20 -8.19 -12.12
C PHE A 170 11.78 -8.56 -12.51
N GLU A 171 11.44 -9.82 -12.40
CA GLU A 171 10.07 -10.33 -12.45
C GLU A 171 9.58 -10.56 -11.02
N PHE A 172 8.60 -9.76 -10.55
CA PHE A 172 8.03 -9.90 -9.22
C PHE A 172 6.75 -10.71 -9.27
N TYR A 173 6.60 -11.65 -8.34
CA TYR A 173 5.44 -12.53 -8.26
C TYR A 173 5.14 -12.95 -6.82
N ILE A 174 3.97 -13.56 -6.61
CA ILE A 174 3.58 -14.18 -5.34
C ILE A 174 3.87 -15.67 -5.43
N ASP A 175 4.69 -16.18 -4.53
CA ASP A 175 4.86 -17.61 -4.32
C ASP A 175 3.67 -18.14 -3.49
N PRO A 176 2.81 -18.99 -4.05
CA PRO A 176 1.63 -19.48 -3.36
C PRO A 176 1.91 -20.62 -2.38
N SER A 177 3.14 -21.16 -2.33
CA SER A 177 3.47 -22.42 -1.66
C SER A 177 3.07 -22.47 -0.18
N HIS A 178 3.05 -21.32 0.48
CA HIS A 178 2.76 -21.20 1.90
C HIS A 178 1.62 -20.19 2.20
N LEU A 179 0.81 -19.89 1.19
CA LEU A 179 -0.34 -19.02 1.31
C LEU A 179 -1.64 -19.80 1.10
N ASP A 180 -2.68 -19.34 1.74
CA ASP A 180 -4.04 -19.73 1.36
C ASP A 180 -4.32 -19.35 -0.11
N LYS A 181 -5.01 -20.22 -0.87
CA LYS A 181 -5.27 -20.03 -2.30
C LYS A 181 -6.02 -18.73 -2.60
N ARG A 182 -6.98 -18.35 -1.72
CA ARG A 182 -7.74 -17.10 -1.89
C ARG A 182 -6.80 -15.91 -1.71
N LEU A 183 -6.00 -15.90 -0.68
CA LEU A 183 -5.03 -14.81 -0.42
C LEU A 183 -4.00 -14.71 -1.54
N ALA A 184 -3.42 -15.82 -1.99
CA ALA A 184 -2.48 -15.83 -3.10
C ALA A 184 -3.10 -15.26 -4.38
N GLY A 185 -4.35 -15.63 -4.69
CA GLY A 185 -5.10 -15.10 -5.83
C GLY A 185 -5.35 -13.59 -5.73
N ILE A 186 -5.77 -13.09 -4.56
CA ILE A 186 -5.97 -11.65 -4.32
C ILE A 186 -4.67 -10.88 -4.50
N LEU A 187 -3.56 -11.37 -3.93
CA LEU A 187 -2.27 -10.72 -4.00
C LEU A 187 -1.72 -10.68 -5.44
N ASN A 188 -1.83 -11.77 -6.20
CA ASN A 188 -1.45 -11.80 -7.62
C ASN A 188 -2.26 -10.82 -8.45
N ASN A 189 -3.58 -10.79 -8.25
CA ASN A 189 -4.45 -9.81 -8.90
C ASN A 189 -4.05 -8.37 -8.55
N GLN A 190 -3.81 -8.11 -7.28
CA GLN A 190 -3.41 -6.79 -6.79
C GLN A 190 -2.11 -6.30 -7.43
N ILE A 191 -1.03 -7.12 -7.43
CA ILE A 191 0.25 -6.73 -8.04
C ILE A 191 0.14 -6.50 -9.55
N SER A 192 -0.71 -7.27 -10.23
CA SER A 192 -1.00 -7.10 -11.66
C SER A 192 -1.71 -5.77 -11.92
N ILE A 193 -2.81 -5.49 -11.22
CA ILE A 193 -3.61 -4.26 -11.41
C ILE A 193 -2.79 -3.01 -11.18
N ILE A 194 -2.01 -2.95 -10.08
CA ILE A 194 -1.17 -1.78 -9.81
C ILE A 194 0.13 -1.74 -10.62
N GLN A 195 0.32 -2.69 -11.54
CA GLN A 195 1.50 -2.81 -12.40
C GLN A 195 2.82 -2.81 -11.58
N LEU A 196 2.80 -3.55 -10.46
CA LEU A 196 3.85 -3.45 -9.45
C LEU A 196 5.21 -3.83 -9.98
N SER A 197 5.33 -4.91 -10.78
CA SER A 197 6.58 -5.36 -11.38
C SER A 197 7.27 -4.26 -12.20
N ASN A 198 6.54 -3.64 -13.13
CA ASN A 198 7.09 -2.57 -13.97
C ASN A 198 7.57 -1.36 -13.16
N ARG A 199 6.84 -1.03 -12.09
CA ARG A 199 7.16 0.09 -11.22
C ARG A 199 8.35 -0.22 -10.33
N LEU A 200 8.42 -1.43 -9.77
CA LEU A 200 9.53 -1.86 -8.93
C LEU A 200 10.84 -2.05 -9.70
N ASN A 201 10.80 -2.32 -11.01
CA ASN A 201 12.02 -2.36 -11.81
C ASN A 201 12.75 -1.00 -11.83
N LYS A 202 12.01 0.12 -11.82
CA LYS A 202 12.61 1.46 -11.71
C LYS A 202 13.25 1.67 -10.33
N GLU A 203 12.50 1.38 -9.27
CA GLU A 203 12.99 1.47 -7.89
C GLU A 203 14.19 0.55 -7.63
N ALA A 204 14.21 -0.65 -8.25
CA ALA A 204 15.32 -1.59 -8.18
C ALA A 204 16.60 -1.01 -8.81
N GLY A 205 16.45 -0.33 -9.94
CA GLY A 205 17.56 0.34 -10.60
C GLY A 205 18.18 1.42 -9.71
N GLU A 206 17.36 2.24 -9.09
CA GLU A 206 17.82 3.25 -8.13
C GLU A 206 18.50 2.61 -6.92
N LEU A 207 17.90 1.57 -6.35
CA LEU A 207 18.47 0.86 -5.22
C LEU A 207 19.86 0.29 -5.50
N ILE A 208 20.07 -0.35 -6.67
CA ILE A 208 21.37 -0.92 -7.03
C ILE A 208 22.40 0.20 -7.20
N ARG A 209 22.04 1.30 -7.83
CA ARG A 209 22.93 2.46 -7.94
C ARG A 209 23.32 3.02 -6.58
N ASP A 210 22.34 3.25 -5.70
CA ASP A 210 22.58 3.78 -4.35
C ASP A 210 23.51 2.90 -3.53
N LEU A 211 23.48 1.58 -3.76
CA LEU A 211 24.32 0.62 -3.04
C LEU A 211 25.74 0.52 -3.57
N PHE A 212 25.97 0.75 -4.86
CA PHE A 212 27.24 0.41 -5.51
C PHE A 212 27.90 1.55 -6.33
N MET A 213 27.20 2.67 -6.58
CA MET A 213 27.73 3.73 -7.44
C MET A 213 28.96 4.45 -6.86
N SER A 214 28.96 4.63 -5.53
CA SER A 214 30.09 5.32 -4.84
C SER A 214 31.28 4.42 -4.55
N ASP A 215 31.07 3.11 -4.46
CA ASP A 215 32.11 2.15 -4.11
C ASP A 215 31.80 0.78 -4.73
N VAL A 216 32.31 0.57 -5.94
CA VAL A 216 32.21 -0.74 -6.61
C VAL A 216 33.30 -1.65 -6.07
N PRO A 217 32.95 -2.80 -5.49
CA PRO A 217 33.93 -3.72 -4.92
C PRO A 217 34.93 -4.21 -5.96
N GLU A 218 36.12 -4.57 -5.53
CA GLU A 218 37.20 -5.02 -6.41
C GLU A 218 37.11 -6.50 -6.79
N ARG A 219 36.39 -7.32 -5.97
CA ARG A 219 36.32 -8.78 -6.10
C ARG A 219 34.91 -9.30 -5.83
N ASP A 220 34.55 -10.43 -6.46
CA ASP A 220 33.24 -11.05 -6.31
C ASP A 220 32.95 -11.55 -4.89
N ASP A 221 33.97 -12.00 -4.15
CA ASP A 221 33.78 -12.43 -2.75
C ASP A 221 33.38 -11.23 -1.84
N ILE A 222 33.95 -10.04 -2.10
CA ILE A 222 33.57 -8.82 -1.40
C ILE A 222 32.15 -8.39 -1.82
N LEU A 223 31.83 -8.46 -3.11
CA LEU A 223 30.48 -8.17 -3.62
C LEU A 223 29.44 -9.06 -2.94
N ASN A 224 29.70 -10.37 -2.84
CA ASN A 224 28.82 -11.33 -2.18
C ASN A 224 28.67 -11.02 -0.68
N ALA A 225 29.73 -10.66 0.02
CA ALA A 225 29.68 -10.29 1.43
C ALA A 225 28.83 -9.00 1.64
N ILE A 226 28.93 -8.02 0.76
CA ILE A 226 28.14 -6.79 0.78
C ILE A 226 26.65 -7.12 0.57
N ILE A 227 26.30 -7.92 -0.43
CA ILE A 227 24.92 -8.33 -0.69
C ILE A 227 24.33 -9.11 0.49
N ASP A 228 25.09 -10.01 1.09
CA ASP A 228 24.67 -10.75 2.29
C ASP A 228 24.39 -9.81 3.47
N SER A 229 25.22 -8.81 3.66
CA SER A 229 25.05 -7.80 4.69
C SER A 229 23.78 -6.97 4.46
N HIS A 230 23.58 -6.49 3.23
CA HIS A 230 22.37 -5.74 2.88
C HIS A 230 21.11 -6.59 3.00
N HIS A 231 21.15 -7.86 2.60
CA HIS A 231 20.02 -8.77 2.75
C HIS A 231 19.58 -8.89 4.22
N ARG A 232 20.54 -9.17 5.14
CA ARG A 232 20.23 -9.23 6.58
C ARG A 232 19.68 -7.91 7.11
N THR A 233 20.33 -6.80 6.77
CA THR A 233 19.92 -5.46 7.21
C THR A 233 18.52 -5.11 6.73
N PHE A 234 18.18 -5.40 5.47
CA PHE A 234 16.87 -5.07 4.91
C PHE A 234 15.76 -5.96 5.47
N ILE A 235 16.04 -7.25 5.74
CA ILE A 235 15.09 -8.13 6.44
C ILE A 235 14.80 -7.59 7.84
N GLN A 236 15.83 -7.22 8.60
CA GLN A 236 15.65 -6.65 9.94
C GLN A 236 14.87 -5.34 9.93
N LYS A 237 15.17 -4.46 8.98
CA LYS A 237 14.59 -3.12 8.90
C LYS A 237 13.19 -3.10 8.31
N TYR A 238 12.94 -3.92 7.29
CA TYR A 238 11.72 -3.83 6.47
C TYR A 238 10.90 -5.12 6.45
N GLY A 239 11.46 -6.25 6.85
CA GLY A 239 10.84 -7.58 6.77
C GLY A 239 11.09 -8.31 5.45
N LEU A 240 10.80 -9.63 5.46
CA LEU A 240 11.06 -10.55 4.34
C LEU A 240 10.36 -10.16 3.04
N ASN A 241 9.12 -9.71 3.15
CA ASN A 241 8.24 -9.41 2.00
C ASN A 241 8.29 -7.92 1.58
N HIS A 242 9.29 -7.17 2.03
CA HIS A 242 9.52 -5.82 1.55
C HIS A 242 10.28 -5.84 0.22
N TRP A 243 9.90 -5.01 -0.73
CA TRP A 243 10.48 -5.03 -2.08
C TRP A 243 12.02 -4.89 -2.09
N LYS A 244 12.62 -4.10 -1.18
CA LYS A 244 14.09 -3.99 -1.06
C LYS A 244 14.73 -5.32 -0.65
N SER A 245 14.13 -6.01 0.34
CA SER A 245 14.61 -7.34 0.78
C SER A 245 14.49 -8.36 -0.33
N VAL A 246 13.40 -8.30 -1.09
CA VAL A 246 13.12 -9.20 -2.22
C VAL A 246 14.10 -9.00 -3.38
N ILE A 247 14.42 -7.74 -3.72
CA ILE A 247 15.42 -7.44 -4.76
C ILE A 247 16.79 -8.00 -4.36
N ILE A 248 17.26 -7.73 -3.14
CA ILE A 248 18.56 -8.21 -2.69
C ILE A 248 18.60 -9.76 -2.63
N ALA A 249 17.53 -10.39 -2.15
CA ALA A 249 17.41 -11.85 -2.17
C ALA A 249 17.48 -12.40 -3.61
N SER A 250 16.85 -11.72 -4.56
CA SER A 250 16.88 -12.11 -5.97
C SER A 250 18.28 -11.95 -6.58
N LEU A 251 18.98 -10.85 -6.32
CA LEU A 251 20.36 -10.63 -6.78
C LEU A 251 21.31 -11.67 -6.21
N LYS A 252 21.21 -11.99 -4.92
CA LYS A 252 22.01 -13.02 -4.27
C LYS A 252 21.90 -14.40 -4.95
N ASN A 253 20.73 -14.71 -5.50
CA ASN A 253 20.45 -15.98 -6.18
C ASN A 253 20.60 -15.90 -7.71
N CYS A 254 21.09 -14.78 -8.24
CA CYS A 254 21.26 -14.56 -9.68
C CYS A 254 22.70 -14.92 -10.09
N ALA A 255 22.86 -15.91 -10.96
CA ALA A 255 24.16 -16.29 -11.48
C ALA A 255 24.86 -15.14 -12.25
N ASP A 256 24.07 -14.25 -12.84
CA ASP A 256 24.57 -13.08 -13.57
C ASP A 256 24.93 -11.89 -12.65
N PHE A 257 24.69 -12.00 -11.36
CA PHE A 257 25.08 -10.95 -10.40
C PHE A 257 26.54 -11.17 -9.98
N ASN A 258 27.44 -10.61 -10.77
CA ASN A 258 28.87 -10.65 -10.58
C ASN A 258 29.48 -9.26 -10.85
N LEU A 259 30.74 -9.10 -10.52
CA LEU A 259 31.45 -7.83 -10.59
C LEU A 259 31.53 -7.26 -12.01
N GLU A 260 31.70 -8.10 -13.02
CA GLU A 260 31.77 -7.68 -14.43
C GLU A 260 30.46 -7.05 -14.87
N ASN A 261 29.36 -7.76 -14.65
CA ASN A 261 28.02 -7.29 -14.99
C ASN A 261 27.61 -6.06 -14.17
N LEU A 262 28.00 -6.01 -12.89
CA LEU A 262 27.74 -4.83 -12.05
C LEU A 262 28.46 -3.59 -12.60
N LYS A 263 29.72 -3.71 -13.02
CA LYS A 263 30.48 -2.60 -13.63
C LYS A 263 29.83 -2.14 -14.94
N ILE A 264 29.36 -3.08 -15.77
CA ILE A 264 28.63 -2.73 -16.99
C ILE A 264 27.35 -1.97 -16.64
N TYR A 265 26.58 -2.48 -15.65
CA TYR A 265 25.33 -1.86 -15.20
C TYR A 265 25.56 -0.42 -14.71
N ILE A 266 26.51 -0.20 -13.81
CA ILE A 266 26.83 1.12 -13.25
C ILE A 266 27.17 2.10 -14.37
N ARG A 267 28.09 1.74 -15.28
CA ARG A 267 28.46 2.61 -16.43
C ARG A 267 27.28 2.98 -17.30
N LYS A 268 26.33 2.04 -17.52
CA LYS A 268 25.14 2.28 -18.35
C LYS A 268 24.09 3.14 -17.68
N THR A 269 24.03 3.09 -16.36
CA THR A 269 23.01 3.78 -15.55
C THR A 269 23.52 5.04 -14.87
N GLU A 270 24.81 5.35 -15.05
CA GLU A 270 25.43 6.59 -14.56
C GLU A 270 24.69 7.81 -15.12
N PRO A 271 24.26 8.75 -14.26
CA PRO A 271 23.59 9.95 -14.73
C PRO A 271 24.53 10.69 -15.68
N LYS A 272 24.15 10.86 -16.92
CA LYS A 272 24.82 11.79 -17.80
C LYS A 272 24.58 13.19 -17.23
N ASN A 273 25.65 13.89 -16.88
CA ASN A 273 25.63 15.27 -16.34
C ASN A 273 25.20 16.30 -17.40
N ASP A 274 24.11 16.02 -18.14
CA ASP A 274 23.58 16.93 -19.17
C ASP A 274 22.77 18.11 -18.58
N PHE A 275 22.69 18.20 -17.23
CA PHE A 275 21.96 19.27 -16.55
C PHE A 275 22.85 20.29 -15.80
N LEU A 276 24.17 20.26 -15.99
CA LEU A 276 25.08 21.29 -15.46
C LEU A 276 25.54 22.18 -16.59
N VAL A 277 24.62 22.89 -17.23
CA VAL A 277 24.94 24.09 -18.06
C VAL A 277 23.94 25.18 -17.68
#